data_b125488bd9d48faa8745ffe2150a94af
#
_entry.id   b125488bd9d48faa8745ffe2150a94af
#
_cell.length_a   1.000
_cell.length_b   1.000
_cell.length_c   1.000
_cell.angle_alpha   90.00
_cell.angle_beta   90.00
_cell.angle_gamma   90.00
#
_symmetry.space_group_name_H-M   'P 1'
#
loop_
_entity.id
_entity.type
_entity.pdbx_description
1 polymer ?
#
loop_
_entity_poly.entity_id
_entity_poly.type
_entity_poly.pdbx_seq_one_letter_code
_entity_poly.pdbx_strand_id
1 'polypeptide(L)'
;MALTQQEREGTGADGIITKSQGGFYWVRTPGGDLVCRGRGIFRKTDTVLVVGDRVTVQPTVTPGEGTIVDLLPRKNSLVRPPVANLDRLALVVSAVQPSPNTLVMDTLTAIAAQRNIDVVLVFTKTDLGDVGELADLYGRAGFRVYAVNSL
;
A
#
# COMPACT_ATOMS: atom_id res chain seq x y z
N MET A 1 15.90 12.01 11.86
CA MET A 1 17.28 11.57 12.10
C MET A 1 17.23 10.05 12.15
N ALA A 2 17.68 9.40 11.09
CA ALA A 2 17.71 7.93 11.05
C ALA A 2 18.74 7.42 12.05
N LEU A 3 18.40 6.37 12.80
CA LEU A 3 19.32 5.71 13.72
C LEU A 3 20.52 5.18 12.92
N THR A 4 21.72 5.31 13.49
CA THR A 4 22.96 4.76 12.92
C THR A 4 22.87 3.24 12.87
N GLN A 5 23.63 2.60 11.95
CA GLN A 5 23.65 1.12 11.82
C GLN A 5 23.93 0.40 13.15
N GLN A 6 24.73 1.01 14.02
CA GLN A 6 25.08 0.49 15.35
C GLN A 6 23.90 0.49 16.35
N GLU A 7 22.94 1.42 16.20
CA GLU A 7 21.72 1.47 17.04
C GLU A 7 20.63 0.51 16.54
N ARG A 8 20.78 -0.06 15.34
CA ARG A 8 19.90 -1.09 14.78
C ARG A 8 20.23 -2.50 15.28
N GLU A 9 21.43 -2.74 15.78
CA GLU A 9 21.91 -4.06 16.24
C GLU A 9 21.39 -4.47 17.63
N GLY A 10 20.64 -3.61 18.30
CA GLY A 10 19.95 -3.93 19.55
C GLY A 10 18.60 -4.56 19.34
N THR A 11 18.52 -5.88 19.14
CA THR A 11 17.31 -6.74 19.32
C THR A 11 16.02 -6.34 18.56
N GLY A 12 16.09 -5.54 17.51
CA GLY A 12 14.92 -5.18 16.68
C GLY A 12 14.76 -6.11 15.48
N ALA A 13 13.54 -6.51 15.17
CA ALA A 13 13.21 -7.24 13.95
C ALA A 13 12.59 -6.30 12.92
N ASP A 14 13.00 -6.41 11.65
CA ASP A 14 12.34 -5.70 10.56
C ASP A 14 11.00 -6.34 10.24
N GLY A 15 10.00 -5.51 9.96
CA GLY A 15 8.66 -5.97 9.64
C GLY A 15 7.93 -5.02 8.71
N ILE A 16 6.72 -5.44 8.30
CA ILE A 16 5.83 -4.67 7.43
C ILE A 16 4.51 -4.44 8.16
N ILE A 17 4.03 -3.20 8.18
CA ILE A 17 2.71 -2.86 8.71
C ILE A 17 1.64 -3.42 7.79
N THR A 18 0.83 -4.34 8.30
CA THR A 18 -0.27 -4.98 7.54
C THR A 18 -1.63 -4.38 7.87
N LYS A 19 -1.78 -3.75 9.04
CA LYS A 19 -3.01 -3.09 9.48
C LYS A 19 -2.66 -1.92 10.42
N SER A 20 -3.46 -0.85 10.34
CA SER A 20 -3.40 0.31 11.25
C SER A 20 -4.80 0.65 11.73
N GLN A 21 -5.02 0.71 13.04
CA GLN A 21 -6.30 1.03 13.63
C GLN A 21 -6.14 1.57 15.05
N GLY A 22 -6.73 2.72 15.35
CA GLY A 22 -6.79 3.27 16.72
C GLY A 22 -5.43 3.51 17.37
N GLY A 23 -4.38 3.81 16.58
CA GLY A 23 -3.02 4.01 17.08
C GLY A 23 -2.24 2.72 17.34
N PHE A 24 -2.82 1.57 16.98
CA PHE A 24 -2.15 0.28 16.95
C PHE A 24 -1.81 -0.11 15.51
N TYR A 25 -0.70 -0.86 15.38
CA TYR A 25 -0.16 -1.33 14.12
C TYR A 25 0.10 -2.83 14.22
N TRP A 26 -0.46 -3.60 13.29
CA TRP A 26 -0.12 -5.01 13.14
C TRP A 26 1.07 -5.10 12.21
N VAL A 27 2.15 -5.64 12.72
CA VAL A 27 3.42 -5.74 11.99
C VAL A 27 3.77 -7.20 11.78
N ARG A 28 3.90 -7.60 10.52
CA ARG A 28 4.40 -8.91 10.16
C ARG A 28 5.90 -8.91 10.17
N THR A 29 6.49 -9.77 11.00
CA THR A 29 7.93 -9.97 11.09
C THR A 29 8.30 -11.42 10.74
N PRO A 30 9.58 -11.73 10.48
CA PRO A 30 10.02 -13.13 10.31
C PRO A 30 9.72 -14.04 11.50
N GLY A 31 9.61 -13.47 12.71
CA GLY A 31 9.27 -14.20 13.94
C GLY A 31 7.78 -14.32 14.23
N GLY A 32 6.90 -13.78 13.36
CA GLY A 32 5.44 -13.77 13.53
C GLY A 32 4.85 -12.36 13.56
N ASP A 33 3.53 -12.30 13.66
CA ASP A 33 2.80 -11.04 13.69
C ASP A 33 2.82 -10.45 15.12
N LEU A 34 3.11 -9.13 15.21
CA LEU A 34 3.13 -8.39 16.46
C LEU A 34 2.11 -7.24 16.41
N VAL A 35 1.46 -6.97 17.56
CA VAL A 35 0.66 -5.76 17.73
C VAL A 35 1.53 -4.68 18.34
N CYS A 36 1.74 -3.59 17.61
CA CYS A 36 2.72 -2.58 17.94
C CYS A 36 2.10 -1.21 18.20
N ARG A 37 2.83 -0.39 18.96
CA ARG A 37 2.60 1.06 19.04
C ARG A 37 3.82 1.78 18.46
N GLY A 38 3.58 2.93 17.82
CA GLY A 38 4.66 3.80 17.36
C GLY A 38 5.33 4.51 18.55
N ARG A 39 6.67 4.59 18.55
CA ARG A 39 7.43 5.38 19.52
C ARG A 39 7.01 6.85 19.46
N GLY A 40 7.07 7.56 20.59
CA GLY A 40 6.63 8.95 20.69
C GLY A 40 7.31 9.94 19.74
N ILE A 41 8.47 9.57 19.17
CA ILE A 41 9.18 10.37 18.18
C ILE A 41 8.35 10.58 16.91
N PHE A 42 7.57 9.59 16.46
CA PHE A 42 6.74 9.74 15.26
C PHE A 42 5.66 10.81 15.41
N ARG A 43 5.15 11.01 16.63
CA ARG A 43 4.22 12.10 16.94
C ARG A 43 4.91 13.46 16.95
N LYS A 44 6.18 13.52 17.38
CA LYS A 44 6.95 14.77 17.44
C LYS A 44 7.41 15.24 16.05
N THR A 45 7.59 14.31 15.11
CA THR A 45 8.04 14.58 13.74
C THR A 45 6.88 14.62 12.74
N ASP A 46 5.60 14.58 13.20
CA ASP A 46 4.41 14.47 12.37
C ASP A 46 4.49 13.31 11.34
N THR A 47 5.26 12.28 11.68
CA THR A 47 5.43 11.14 10.81
C THR A 47 4.25 10.19 10.97
N VAL A 48 3.43 10.08 9.92
CA VAL A 48 2.29 9.16 9.89
C VAL A 48 2.76 7.80 9.38
N LEU A 49 2.63 6.78 10.23
CA LEU A 49 2.85 5.38 9.86
C LEU A 49 1.62 4.85 9.14
N VAL A 50 1.81 4.17 8.01
CA VAL A 50 0.72 3.65 7.16
C VAL A 50 0.93 2.16 6.84
N VAL A 51 -0.12 1.52 6.35
CA VAL A 51 -0.03 0.14 5.84
C VAL A 51 0.98 0.06 4.70
N GLY A 52 1.80 -0.99 4.69
CA GLY A 52 2.89 -1.18 3.74
C GLY A 52 4.23 -0.56 4.19
N ASP A 53 4.27 0.23 5.26
CA ASP A 53 5.53 0.71 5.80
C ASP A 53 6.42 -0.44 6.25
N ARG A 54 7.70 -0.34 5.92
CA ARG A 54 8.76 -1.19 6.49
C ARG A 54 9.28 -0.50 7.73
N VAL A 55 9.29 -1.23 8.83
CA VAL A 55 9.61 -0.69 10.16
C VAL A 55 10.50 -1.65 10.93
N THR A 56 11.29 -1.08 11.84
CA THR A 56 12.01 -1.88 12.84
C THR A 56 11.20 -1.92 14.13
N VAL A 57 10.97 -3.12 14.66
CA VAL A 57 10.16 -3.37 15.85
C VAL A 57 11.01 -3.95 16.95
N GLN A 58 10.89 -3.43 18.16
CA GLN A 58 11.41 -4.03 19.37
C GLN A 58 10.26 -4.77 20.09
N PRO A 59 10.35 -6.11 20.27
CA PRO A 59 9.39 -6.85 21.09
C PRO A 59 9.35 -6.30 22.53
N THR A 60 8.18 -6.33 23.13
CA THR A 60 8.01 -5.99 24.56
C THR A 60 8.07 -7.25 25.41
N VAL A 61 8.01 -7.08 26.74
CA VAL A 61 7.92 -8.21 27.67
C VAL A 61 6.60 -9.00 27.53
N THR A 62 5.59 -8.37 26.96
CA THR A 62 4.29 -9.01 26.66
C THR A 62 4.41 -9.79 25.35
N PRO A 63 4.17 -11.10 25.35
CA PRO A 63 4.19 -11.89 24.13
C PRO A 63 3.19 -11.37 23.08
N GLY A 64 3.63 -11.28 21.81
CA GLY A 64 2.80 -10.77 20.71
C GLY A 64 2.71 -9.24 20.61
N GLU A 65 3.38 -8.50 21.49
CA GLU A 65 3.41 -7.04 21.45
C GLU A 65 4.80 -6.49 21.11
N GLY A 66 4.83 -5.29 20.52
CA GLY A 66 6.07 -4.62 20.14
C GLY A 66 5.95 -3.09 20.09
N THR A 67 7.09 -2.45 19.96
CA THR A 67 7.18 -1.01 19.74
C THR A 67 7.89 -0.76 18.41
N ILE A 68 7.27 0.01 17.52
CA ILE A 68 7.91 0.50 16.30
C ILE A 68 8.90 1.58 16.70
N VAL A 69 10.17 1.34 16.44
CA VAL A 69 11.27 2.23 16.84
C VAL A 69 11.86 3.00 15.68
N ASP A 70 11.78 2.47 14.46
CA ASP A 70 12.25 3.13 13.24
C ASP A 70 11.34 2.89 12.06
N LEU A 71 11.30 3.86 11.13
CA LEU A 71 10.61 3.79 9.83
C LEU A 71 11.66 3.77 8.73
N LEU A 72 11.68 2.69 7.96
CA LEU A 72 12.59 2.56 6.83
C LEU A 72 12.12 3.41 5.64
N PRO A 73 13.04 3.84 4.76
CA PRO A 73 12.68 4.65 3.60
C PRO A 73 11.61 4.00 2.73
N ARG A 74 10.61 4.79 2.36
CA ARG A 74 9.55 4.39 1.43
C ARG A 74 10.03 4.49 -0.02
N LYS A 75 9.74 3.49 -0.84
CA LYS A 75 9.95 3.61 -2.30
C LYS A 75 8.88 4.48 -2.96
N ASN A 76 7.66 4.42 -2.45
CA ASN A 76 6.51 5.23 -2.88
C ASN A 76 5.43 5.24 -1.79
N SER A 77 4.46 6.13 -1.94
CA SER A 77 3.28 6.16 -1.05
C SER A 77 2.11 6.88 -1.72
N LEU A 78 0.89 6.51 -1.34
CA LEU A 78 -0.34 7.21 -1.66
C LEU A 78 -0.89 7.90 -0.41
N VAL A 79 -1.59 9.02 -0.61
CA VAL A 79 -2.26 9.77 0.47
C VAL A 79 -3.66 9.20 0.71
N ARG A 80 -4.33 8.78 -0.36
CA ARG A 80 -5.67 8.18 -0.30
C ARG A 80 -5.77 7.04 -1.31
N PRO A 81 -5.90 5.79 -0.83
CA PRO A 81 -5.77 5.37 0.57
C PRO A 81 -4.36 5.60 1.11
N PRO A 82 -4.17 5.79 2.44
CA PRO A 82 -2.85 5.97 3.04
C PRO A 82 -2.10 4.64 3.08
N VAL A 83 -1.27 4.40 2.08
CA VAL A 83 -0.48 3.17 1.91
C VAL A 83 0.90 3.50 1.37
N ALA A 84 1.89 2.65 1.68
CA ALA A 84 3.27 2.81 1.23
C ALA A 84 3.84 1.53 0.61
N ASN A 85 4.96 1.69 -0.11
CA ASN A 85 5.74 0.59 -0.69
C ASN A 85 4.93 -0.32 -1.62
N LEU A 86 4.06 0.29 -2.43
CA LEU A 86 3.25 -0.42 -3.41
C LEU A 86 4.12 -0.91 -4.57
N ASP A 87 3.95 -2.17 -4.96
CA ASP A 87 4.51 -2.72 -6.19
C ASP A 87 3.59 -2.45 -7.36
N ARG A 88 2.28 -2.52 -7.13
CA ARG A 88 1.26 -2.39 -8.18
C ARG A 88 -0.06 -1.88 -7.65
N LEU A 89 -0.75 -1.09 -8.46
CA LEU A 89 -2.12 -0.65 -8.27
C LEU A 89 -3.03 -1.43 -9.22
N ALA A 90 -3.97 -2.19 -8.67
CA ALA A 90 -5.07 -2.75 -9.45
C ALA A 90 -6.24 -1.76 -9.46
N LEU A 91 -6.49 -1.16 -10.62
CA LEU A 91 -7.64 -0.28 -10.83
C LEU A 91 -8.80 -1.12 -11.36
N VAL A 92 -9.75 -1.41 -10.47
CA VAL A 92 -10.92 -2.23 -10.78
C VAL A 92 -12.07 -1.32 -11.24
N VAL A 93 -12.55 -1.53 -12.45
CA VAL A 93 -13.56 -0.69 -13.12
C VAL A 93 -14.71 -1.58 -13.56
N SER A 94 -15.94 -1.25 -13.16
CA SER A 94 -17.13 -1.95 -13.64
C SER A 94 -17.47 -1.50 -15.06
N ALA A 95 -17.85 -2.43 -15.96
CA ALA A 95 -18.37 -2.12 -17.28
C ALA A 95 -19.73 -1.42 -17.19
N VAL A 96 -20.52 -1.75 -16.17
CA VAL A 96 -21.85 -1.18 -15.92
C VAL A 96 -22.05 -0.92 -14.42
N GLN A 97 -22.79 0.13 -14.10
CA GLN A 97 -23.26 0.50 -12.76
C GLN A 97 -22.19 0.35 -11.63
N PRO A 98 -21.31 1.35 -11.49
CA PRO A 98 -21.22 2.59 -12.30
C PRO A 98 -20.49 2.34 -13.62
N SER A 99 -20.85 3.08 -14.66
CA SER A 99 -20.13 3.07 -15.93
C SER A 99 -18.69 3.58 -15.75
N PRO A 100 -17.73 3.13 -16.58
CA PRO A 100 -16.37 3.61 -16.54
C PRO A 100 -16.29 5.14 -16.64
N ASN A 101 -15.53 5.74 -15.77
CA ASN A 101 -15.23 7.18 -15.79
C ASN A 101 -13.76 7.38 -16.20
N THR A 102 -13.54 7.74 -17.46
CA THR A 102 -12.19 7.88 -18.01
C THR A 102 -11.39 8.97 -17.32
N LEU A 103 -12.02 10.07 -16.89
CA LEU A 103 -11.31 11.13 -16.15
C LEU A 103 -10.74 10.61 -14.84
N VAL A 104 -11.49 9.78 -14.11
CA VAL A 104 -11.02 9.17 -12.87
C VAL A 104 -9.91 8.16 -13.17
N MET A 105 -10.08 7.33 -14.19
CA MET A 105 -9.08 6.35 -14.61
C MET A 105 -7.77 7.03 -15.00
N ASP A 106 -7.81 8.06 -15.83
CA ASP A 106 -6.64 8.83 -16.27
C ASP A 106 -5.95 9.53 -15.10
N THR A 107 -6.73 10.12 -14.19
CA THR A 107 -6.19 10.76 -12.99
C THR A 107 -5.44 9.76 -12.11
N LEU A 108 -6.03 8.58 -11.85
CA LEU A 108 -5.42 7.57 -11.00
C LEU A 108 -4.17 6.94 -11.65
N THR A 109 -4.21 6.70 -12.96
CA THR A 109 -3.04 6.18 -13.70
C THR A 109 -1.91 7.20 -13.73
N ALA A 110 -2.20 8.49 -13.90
CA ALA A 110 -1.21 9.57 -13.85
C ALA A 110 -0.57 9.71 -12.46
N ILE A 111 -1.38 9.65 -11.38
CA ILE A 111 -0.88 9.66 -10.00
C ILE A 111 0.04 8.45 -9.75
N ALA A 112 -0.35 7.28 -10.20
CA ALA A 112 0.45 6.06 -10.03
C ALA A 112 1.78 6.17 -10.79
N ALA A 113 1.76 6.65 -12.04
CA ALA A 113 2.96 6.88 -12.84
C ALA A 113 3.91 7.88 -12.17
N GLN A 114 3.40 9.00 -11.64
CA GLN A 114 4.21 9.98 -10.90
C GLN A 114 4.89 9.38 -9.66
N ARG A 115 4.31 8.34 -9.08
CA ARG A 115 4.80 7.65 -7.88
C ARG A 115 5.60 6.39 -8.20
N ASN A 116 5.89 6.11 -9.48
CA ASN A 116 6.54 4.88 -9.93
C ASN A 116 5.81 3.61 -9.45
N ILE A 117 4.48 3.61 -9.56
CA ILE A 117 3.63 2.47 -9.22
C ILE A 117 3.08 1.89 -10.53
N ASP A 118 3.33 0.62 -10.80
CA ASP A 118 2.73 -0.10 -11.92
C ASP A 118 1.21 -0.14 -11.78
N VAL A 119 0.49 0.06 -12.91
CA VAL A 119 -0.97 -0.04 -12.94
C VAL A 119 -1.40 -1.25 -13.75
N VAL A 120 -2.39 -1.96 -13.22
CA VAL A 120 -3.15 -2.98 -13.92
C VAL A 120 -4.62 -2.56 -13.92
N LEU A 121 -5.24 -2.54 -15.10
CA LEU A 121 -6.66 -2.27 -15.26
C LEU A 121 -7.43 -3.59 -15.27
N VAL A 122 -8.49 -3.67 -14.47
CA VAL A 122 -9.35 -4.84 -14.40
C VAL A 122 -10.79 -4.40 -14.64
N PHE A 123 -11.30 -4.69 -15.82
CA PHE A 123 -12.72 -4.47 -16.14
C PHE A 123 -13.54 -5.65 -15.63
N THR A 124 -14.57 -5.36 -14.84
CA THR A 124 -15.50 -6.35 -14.29
C THR A 124 -16.89 -6.22 -14.93
N LYS A 125 -17.72 -7.24 -14.77
CA LYS A 125 -19.08 -7.31 -15.33
C LYS A 125 -19.10 -7.12 -16.87
N THR A 126 -18.11 -7.66 -17.55
CA THR A 126 -17.98 -7.55 -19.01
C THR A 126 -19.01 -8.39 -19.77
N ASP A 127 -19.73 -9.24 -19.05
CA ASP A 127 -20.94 -9.94 -19.51
C ASP A 127 -22.18 -9.02 -19.63
N LEU A 128 -22.18 -7.90 -18.91
CA LEU A 128 -23.30 -6.96 -18.86
C LEU A 128 -23.07 -5.69 -19.67
N GLY A 129 -21.85 -5.42 -20.10
CA GLY A 129 -21.51 -4.23 -20.88
C GLY A 129 -20.20 -4.36 -21.63
N ASP A 130 -20.16 -3.77 -22.83
CA ASP A 130 -18.97 -3.78 -23.67
C ASP A 130 -17.98 -2.72 -23.21
N VAL A 131 -16.73 -3.12 -23.05
CA VAL A 131 -15.58 -2.27 -22.72
C VAL A 131 -14.42 -2.44 -23.71
N GLY A 132 -14.67 -3.10 -24.86
CA GLY A 132 -13.63 -3.47 -25.82
C GLY A 132 -12.82 -2.27 -26.30
N GLU A 133 -13.47 -1.20 -26.76
CA GLU A 133 -12.77 0.02 -27.21
C GLU A 133 -11.93 0.66 -26.10
N LEU A 134 -12.46 0.67 -24.88
CA LEU A 134 -11.77 1.26 -23.72
C LEU A 134 -10.58 0.38 -23.30
N ALA A 135 -10.76 -0.92 -23.28
CA ALA A 135 -9.69 -1.88 -22.99
C ALA A 135 -8.56 -1.78 -24.01
N ASP A 136 -8.89 -1.69 -25.30
CA ASP A 136 -7.93 -1.50 -26.39
C ASP A 136 -7.19 -0.15 -26.27
N LEU A 137 -7.89 0.91 -25.91
CA LEU A 137 -7.29 2.24 -25.71
C LEU A 137 -6.20 2.20 -24.63
N TYR A 138 -6.52 1.66 -23.46
CA TYR A 138 -5.54 1.57 -22.37
C TYR A 138 -4.46 0.53 -22.66
N GLY A 139 -4.77 -0.56 -23.36
CA GLY A 139 -3.79 -1.54 -23.83
C GLY A 139 -2.74 -0.90 -24.75
N ARG A 140 -3.19 -0.09 -25.73
CA ARG A 140 -2.28 0.69 -26.62
C ARG A 140 -1.48 1.75 -25.87
N ALA A 141 -2.02 2.30 -24.78
CA ALA A 141 -1.30 3.22 -23.91
C ALA A 141 -0.24 2.52 -23.02
N GLY A 142 -0.10 1.19 -23.11
CA GLY A 142 0.92 0.41 -22.42
C GLY A 142 0.48 -0.19 -21.09
N PHE A 143 -0.78 -0.07 -20.70
CA PHE A 143 -1.29 -0.69 -19.49
C PHE A 143 -1.62 -2.17 -19.70
N ARG A 144 -1.43 -2.98 -18.67
CA ARG A 144 -1.99 -4.34 -18.65
C ARG A 144 -3.47 -4.26 -18.35
N VAL A 145 -4.27 -4.85 -19.20
CA VAL A 145 -5.74 -4.83 -19.11
C VAL A 145 -6.27 -6.25 -19.01
N TYR A 146 -7.17 -6.46 -18.08
CA TYR A 146 -7.90 -7.71 -17.89
C TYR A 146 -9.40 -7.43 -17.93
N ALA A 147 -10.14 -8.32 -18.59
CA ALA A 147 -11.59 -8.34 -18.57
C ALA A 147 -12.03 -9.60 -17.82
N VAL A 148 -12.85 -9.44 -16.80
CA VAL A 148 -13.31 -10.54 -15.94
C VAL A 148 -14.81 -10.43 -15.68
N ASN A 149 -15.42 -11.61 -15.59
CA ASN A 149 -16.81 -11.75 -15.16
C ASN A 149 -16.81 -12.34 -13.77
N SER A 150 -17.60 -11.78 -12.88
CA SER A 150 -17.91 -12.43 -11.60
C SER A 150 -19.18 -13.23 -11.81
N LEU A 151 -19.07 -14.54 -11.73
CA LEU A 151 -20.21 -15.45 -11.60
C LEU A 151 -20.88 -15.27 -10.26
#